data_f12b4ba4ebfdd508e79d978a15a5162a
#
_entry.id   f12b4ba4ebfdd508e79d978a15a5162a
#
_cell.length_a   1.000
_cell.length_b   1.000
_cell.length_c   1.000
_cell.angle_alpha   90.00
_cell.angle_beta   90.00
_cell.angle_gamma   90.00
#
_symmetry.space_group_name_H-M   'P 1'
#
loop_
_entity.id
_entity.type
_entity.pdbx_description
1 polymer ?
#
loop_
_entity_poly.entity_id
_entity_poly.type
_entity_poly.pdbx_seq_one_letter_code
_entity_poly.pdbx_strand_id
1 'polypeptide(L)'
;MERNYPNISVTDKAARSLRSGHPWVYADEVLRADAACENGQLVDVTTRSGHWLGAGFYNSASKIRVRVLSRNANDRFDEAFWTRRIQYAVDYRRTVMGADFDNCRLIFGESDGFPGLTVDRFGPILVAQVLSLGMELRKMQLFVLLLQALRAGGEQIDAIYERNDVKLRQKEGMEQGLSLIHI
;
A
#
# COMPACT_ATOMS: atom_id res chain seq x y z
N MET A 1 22.82 6.23 5.97
CA MET A 1 22.16 5.45 7.04
C MET A 1 21.76 4.11 6.43
N GLU A 2 22.31 3.01 6.93
CA GLU A 2 22.02 1.67 6.43
C GLU A 2 20.51 1.35 6.56
N ARG A 3 19.97 0.70 5.54
CA ARG A 3 18.60 0.14 5.59
C ARG A 3 18.67 -1.11 6.47
N ASN A 4 17.76 -1.20 7.42
CA ASN A 4 17.78 -2.27 8.43
C ASN A 4 16.49 -3.12 8.39
N TYR A 5 15.93 -3.30 7.17
CA TYR A 5 14.77 -4.17 7.00
C TYR A 5 15.23 -5.63 6.85
N PRO A 6 14.47 -6.60 7.39
CA PRO A 6 14.69 -8.01 7.13
C PRO A 6 14.68 -8.30 5.64
N ASN A 7 15.48 -9.25 5.18
CA ASN A 7 15.66 -9.53 3.77
C ASN A 7 14.89 -10.77 3.31
N ILE A 8 14.37 -10.69 2.09
CA ILE A 8 13.79 -11.81 1.35
C ILE A 8 14.53 -11.96 0.03
N SER A 9 15.16 -13.12 -0.17
CA SER A 9 15.75 -13.45 -1.47
C SER A 9 14.77 -14.20 -2.35
N VAL A 10 14.77 -13.86 -3.64
CA VAL A 10 13.79 -14.37 -4.61
C VAL A 10 14.42 -15.07 -5.80
N THR A 11 13.61 -15.87 -6.52
CA THR A 11 14.00 -16.55 -7.76
C THR A 11 14.37 -15.56 -8.86
N ASP A 12 15.15 -16.02 -9.84
CA ASP A 12 15.50 -15.20 -11.01
C ASP A 12 14.26 -14.82 -11.85
N LYS A 13 13.21 -15.65 -11.83
CA LYS A 13 11.92 -15.35 -12.45
C LYS A 13 11.30 -14.13 -11.78
N ALA A 14 11.15 -14.13 -10.46
CA ALA A 14 10.62 -13.00 -9.70
C ALA A 14 11.50 -11.74 -9.87
N ALA A 15 12.82 -11.89 -9.86
CA ALA A 15 13.73 -10.77 -10.07
C ALA A 15 13.54 -10.09 -11.44
N ARG A 16 13.33 -10.86 -12.51
CA ARG A 16 12.99 -10.32 -13.84
C ARG A 16 11.64 -9.62 -13.83
N SER A 17 10.64 -10.25 -13.23
CA SER A 17 9.27 -9.69 -13.11
C SER A 17 9.29 -8.35 -12.35
N LEU A 18 9.98 -8.28 -11.23
CA LEU A 18 10.13 -7.04 -10.46
C LEU A 18 10.84 -5.94 -11.26
N ARG A 19 11.90 -6.26 -12.01
CA ARG A 19 12.60 -5.28 -12.86
C ARG A 19 11.74 -4.78 -14.01
N SER A 20 10.82 -5.59 -14.53
CA SER A 20 9.84 -5.17 -15.55
C SER A 20 8.64 -4.39 -15.00
N GLY A 21 8.59 -4.13 -13.68
CA GLY A 21 7.57 -3.29 -13.08
C GLY A 21 6.49 -4.05 -12.29
N HIS A 22 6.45 -5.38 -12.32
CA HIS A 22 5.48 -6.15 -11.55
C HIS A 22 5.67 -5.92 -10.04
N PRO A 23 4.60 -5.60 -9.27
CA PRO A 23 4.77 -5.19 -7.88
C PRO A 23 4.70 -6.34 -6.86
N TRP A 24 4.53 -7.59 -7.29
CA TRP A 24 4.31 -8.72 -6.39
C TRP A 24 5.40 -9.78 -6.48
N VAL A 25 5.71 -10.36 -5.31
CA VAL A 25 6.46 -11.62 -5.18
C VAL A 25 5.51 -12.68 -4.65
N TYR A 26 5.38 -13.77 -5.37
CA TYR A 26 4.52 -14.89 -4.94
C TYR A 26 5.25 -15.84 -3.99
N ALA A 27 4.47 -16.66 -3.27
CA ALA A 27 4.99 -17.56 -2.24
C ALA A 27 6.03 -18.57 -2.78
N ASP A 28 5.80 -19.10 -3.98
CA ASP A 28 6.68 -20.05 -4.68
C ASP A 28 7.92 -19.39 -5.29
N GLU A 29 7.99 -18.08 -5.28
CA GLU A 29 9.12 -17.30 -5.79
C GLU A 29 10.12 -16.90 -4.70
N VAL A 30 9.79 -17.13 -3.42
CA VAL A 30 10.68 -16.85 -2.28
C VAL A 30 11.65 -18.01 -2.11
N LEU A 31 12.96 -17.73 -2.14
CA LEU A 31 14.02 -18.69 -1.88
C LEU A 31 14.37 -18.77 -0.39
N ARG A 32 14.45 -17.61 0.25
CA ARG A 32 14.77 -17.46 1.67
C ARG A 32 14.13 -16.19 2.22
N ALA A 33 13.62 -16.29 3.44
CA ALA A 33 13.20 -15.15 4.25
C ALA A 33 14.00 -15.16 5.56
N ASP A 34 14.44 -13.98 6.00
CA ASP A 34 15.07 -13.86 7.31
C ASP A 34 14.08 -14.16 8.42
N ALA A 35 14.58 -14.71 9.54
CA ALA A 35 13.74 -15.06 10.69
C ALA A 35 13.02 -13.84 11.32
N ALA A 36 13.54 -12.65 11.10
CA ALA A 36 12.94 -11.39 11.57
C ALA A 36 11.82 -10.84 10.66
N CYS A 37 11.43 -11.57 9.59
CA CYS A 37 10.32 -11.15 8.74
C CYS A 37 8.98 -11.35 9.46
N GLU A 38 8.30 -10.26 9.79
CA GLU A 38 6.99 -10.25 10.43
C GLU A 38 5.89 -9.84 9.45
N ASN A 39 4.70 -10.45 9.61
CA ASN A 39 3.56 -10.17 8.74
C ASN A 39 3.11 -8.70 8.83
N GLY A 40 2.91 -8.06 7.69
CA GLY A 40 2.54 -6.66 7.57
C GLY A 40 3.70 -5.68 7.73
N GLN A 41 4.90 -6.15 8.06
CA GLN A 41 6.09 -5.30 8.20
C GLN A 41 6.87 -5.17 6.89
N LEU A 42 7.75 -4.18 6.87
CA LEU A 42 8.61 -3.89 5.72
C LEU A 42 9.76 -4.90 5.64
N VAL A 43 10.03 -5.32 4.43
CA VAL A 43 11.18 -6.16 4.07
C VAL A 43 11.90 -5.60 2.85
N ASP A 44 13.20 -5.85 2.76
CA ASP A 44 13.95 -5.68 1.52
C ASP A 44 13.87 -6.95 0.67
N VAL A 45 13.77 -6.78 -0.64
CA VAL A 45 13.73 -7.89 -1.60
C VAL A 45 15.03 -7.89 -2.40
N THR A 46 15.70 -9.04 -2.44
CA THR A 46 16.98 -9.20 -3.15
C THR A 46 16.97 -10.39 -4.11
N THR A 47 17.87 -10.37 -5.07
CA THR A 47 18.22 -11.57 -5.86
C THR A 47 18.92 -12.60 -4.96
N ARG A 48 19.09 -13.82 -5.48
CA ARG A 48 19.94 -14.86 -4.84
C ARG A 48 21.38 -14.38 -4.56
N SER A 49 21.93 -13.51 -5.40
CA SER A 49 23.27 -12.93 -5.27
C SER A 49 23.33 -11.68 -4.40
N GLY A 50 22.23 -11.29 -3.75
CA GLY A 50 22.16 -10.16 -2.83
C GLY A 50 21.91 -8.79 -3.47
N HIS A 51 21.68 -8.71 -4.80
CA HIS A 51 21.33 -7.42 -5.41
C HIS A 51 19.92 -6.99 -5.00
N TRP A 52 19.79 -5.79 -4.49
CA TRP A 52 18.54 -5.21 -4.05
C TRP A 52 17.58 -4.96 -5.24
N LEU A 53 16.30 -5.27 -5.08
CA LEU A 53 15.25 -5.16 -6.09
C LEU A 53 14.13 -4.19 -5.70
N GLY A 54 13.93 -3.97 -4.41
CA GLY A 54 12.87 -3.14 -3.88
C GLY A 54 12.59 -3.43 -2.42
N ALA A 55 11.68 -2.66 -1.83
CA ALA A 55 11.16 -2.92 -0.50
C ALA A 55 9.63 -2.91 -0.51
N GLY A 56 9.02 -3.69 0.38
CA GLY A 56 7.57 -3.84 0.42
C GLY A 56 7.07 -4.51 1.68
N PHE A 57 5.77 -4.78 1.73
CA PHE A 57 5.13 -5.46 2.84
C PHE A 57 5.15 -6.96 2.66
N TYR A 58 5.59 -7.65 3.71
CA TYR A 58 5.60 -9.10 3.80
C TYR A 58 4.32 -9.64 4.43
N ASN A 59 3.85 -10.80 3.94
CA ASN A 59 2.78 -11.56 4.58
C ASN A 59 2.92 -13.06 4.28
N SER A 60 3.22 -13.85 5.31
CA SER A 60 3.37 -15.31 5.18
C SER A 60 2.05 -16.06 4.97
N ALA A 61 0.91 -15.48 5.32
CA ALA A 61 -0.41 -16.06 5.10
C ALA A 61 -0.89 -15.87 3.64
N SER A 62 -0.41 -14.84 2.95
CA SER A 62 -0.83 -14.51 1.59
C SER A 62 -0.09 -15.32 0.51
N LYS A 63 -0.78 -15.62 -0.59
CA LYS A 63 -0.11 -16.09 -1.82
C LYS A 63 0.81 -15.03 -2.43
N ILE A 64 0.48 -13.74 -2.27
CA ILE A 64 1.36 -12.62 -2.62
C ILE A 64 2.23 -12.36 -1.40
N ARG A 65 3.40 -12.97 -1.37
CA ARG A 65 4.31 -12.98 -0.23
C ARG A 65 4.91 -11.62 0.08
N VAL A 66 5.22 -10.84 -0.96
CA VAL A 66 5.65 -9.44 -0.82
C VAL A 66 4.91 -8.56 -1.82
N ARG A 67 4.37 -7.46 -1.33
CA ARG A 67 3.83 -6.36 -2.15
C ARG A 67 4.84 -5.22 -2.13
N VAL A 68 5.53 -5.02 -3.25
CA VAL A 68 6.60 -4.03 -3.37
C VAL A 68 6.01 -2.62 -3.38
N LEU A 69 6.50 -1.79 -2.48
CA LEU A 69 6.13 -0.38 -2.33
C LEU A 69 7.03 0.56 -3.14
N SER A 70 8.33 0.29 -3.13
CA SER A 70 9.31 1.15 -3.79
C SER A 70 10.49 0.37 -4.33
N ARG A 71 11.01 0.86 -5.44
CA ARG A 71 12.28 0.44 -6.08
C ARG A 71 13.35 1.52 -5.97
N ASN A 72 13.10 2.57 -5.20
CA ASN A 72 14.08 3.59 -4.87
C ASN A 72 14.72 3.26 -3.52
N ALA A 73 15.99 2.94 -3.51
CA ALA A 73 16.73 2.59 -2.31
C ALA A 73 16.83 3.74 -1.29
N ASN A 74 16.60 4.97 -1.72
CA ASN A 74 16.61 6.16 -0.84
C ASN A 74 15.29 6.40 -0.13
N ASP A 75 14.20 5.72 -0.51
CA ASP A 75 12.91 5.90 0.15
C ASP A 75 12.98 5.43 1.60
N ARG A 76 12.48 6.29 2.50
CA ARG A 76 12.23 6.01 3.90
C ARG A 76 10.73 5.95 4.09
N PHE A 77 10.16 4.89 4.55
CA PHE A 77 8.70 4.75 4.68
C PHE A 77 8.16 5.45 5.93
N ASP A 78 8.61 6.68 6.11
CA ASP A 78 8.21 7.64 7.14
C ASP A 78 6.95 8.44 6.73
N GLU A 79 6.52 9.34 7.59
CA GLU A 79 5.37 10.19 7.34
C GLU A 79 5.54 11.05 6.09
N ALA A 80 6.75 11.60 5.86
CA ALA A 80 7.03 12.43 4.68
C ALA A 80 6.89 11.64 3.37
N PHE A 81 7.28 10.36 3.37
CA PHE A 81 7.06 9.47 2.24
C PHE A 81 5.58 9.28 1.93
N TRP A 82 4.77 8.99 2.96
CA TRP A 82 3.32 8.77 2.78
C TRP A 82 2.59 10.04 2.42
N THR A 83 2.92 11.17 3.05
CA THR A 83 2.36 12.50 2.72
C THR A 83 2.58 12.84 1.26
N ARG A 84 3.82 12.72 0.78
CA ARG A 84 4.15 12.99 -0.62
C ARG A 84 3.39 12.09 -1.59
N ARG A 85 3.28 10.80 -1.27
CA ARG A 85 2.58 9.82 -2.11
C ARG A 85 1.07 10.07 -2.17
N ILE A 86 0.47 10.40 -1.04
CA ILE A 86 -0.94 10.80 -0.95
C ILE A 86 -1.19 12.08 -1.75
N GLN A 87 -0.31 13.08 -1.60
CA GLN A 87 -0.43 14.33 -2.33
C GLN A 87 -0.40 14.10 -3.84
N TYR A 88 0.51 13.25 -4.34
CA TYR A 88 0.54 12.90 -5.76
C TYR A 88 -0.75 12.22 -6.24
N ALA A 89 -1.32 11.31 -5.46
CA ALA A 89 -2.58 10.66 -5.82
C ALA A 89 -3.73 11.66 -5.88
N VAL A 90 -3.85 12.55 -4.90
CA VAL A 90 -4.88 13.59 -4.82
C VAL A 90 -4.73 14.59 -5.98
N ASP A 91 -3.53 15.11 -6.22
CA ASP A 91 -3.27 16.10 -7.26
C ASP A 91 -3.51 15.52 -8.66
N TYR A 92 -3.09 14.28 -8.88
CA TYR A 92 -3.37 13.58 -10.14
C TYR A 92 -4.88 13.47 -10.37
N ARG A 93 -5.66 13.03 -9.36
CA ARG A 93 -7.13 12.94 -9.51
C ARG A 93 -7.77 14.29 -9.71
N ARG A 94 -7.36 15.32 -8.97
CA ARG A 94 -7.87 16.69 -9.16
C ARG A 94 -7.64 17.17 -10.60
N THR A 95 -6.47 16.87 -11.16
CA THR A 95 -6.13 17.26 -12.53
C THR A 95 -6.94 16.51 -13.58
N VAL A 96 -7.06 15.17 -13.46
CA VAL A 96 -7.67 14.34 -14.51
C VAL A 96 -9.19 14.27 -14.41
N MET A 97 -9.76 14.40 -13.21
CA MET A 97 -11.20 14.32 -12.98
C MET A 97 -11.90 15.69 -13.10
N GLY A 98 -11.16 16.79 -12.88
CA GLY A 98 -11.73 18.13 -12.98
C GLY A 98 -13.01 18.31 -12.16
N ALA A 99 -14.14 18.55 -12.82
CA ALA A 99 -15.45 18.73 -12.17
C ALA A 99 -15.96 17.47 -11.46
N ASP A 100 -15.48 16.28 -11.85
CA ASP A 100 -15.90 14.99 -11.26
C ASP A 100 -15.02 14.58 -10.06
N PHE A 101 -14.14 15.48 -9.59
CA PHE A 101 -13.24 15.18 -8.46
C PHE A 101 -13.99 14.81 -7.17
N ASP A 102 -15.24 15.27 -7.01
CA ASP A 102 -16.09 14.93 -5.87
C ASP A 102 -16.62 13.49 -5.90
N ASN A 103 -16.57 12.82 -7.05
CA ASN A 103 -17.09 11.48 -7.22
C ASN A 103 -16.11 10.64 -8.04
N CYS A 104 -14.97 10.31 -7.42
CA CYS A 104 -13.92 9.57 -8.10
C CYS A 104 -13.17 8.61 -7.18
N ARG A 105 -12.41 7.71 -7.79
CA ARG A 105 -11.43 6.90 -7.07
C ARG A 105 -10.19 7.74 -6.78
N LEU A 106 -9.96 8.08 -5.51
CA LEU A 106 -8.80 8.86 -5.07
C LEU A 106 -7.50 8.05 -5.03
N ILE A 107 -7.59 6.80 -4.51
CA ILE A 107 -6.45 5.88 -4.41
C ILE A 107 -6.83 4.56 -5.06
N PHE A 108 -5.96 4.05 -5.95
CA PHE A 108 -6.17 2.81 -6.67
C PHE A 108 -5.01 1.83 -6.49
N GLY A 109 -4.86 1.30 -5.29
CA GLY A 109 -3.98 0.19 -4.98
C GLY A 109 -2.54 0.38 -5.47
N GLU A 110 -2.04 -0.64 -6.11
CA GLU A 110 -0.68 -0.70 -6.67
C GLU A 110 -0.39 0.40 -7.69
N SER A 111 -1.39 0.84 -8.43
CA SER A 111 -1.23 1.90 -9.45
C SER A 111 -0.79 3.23 -8.85
N ASP A 112 -1.22 3.53 -7.63
CA ASP A 112 -0.85 4.73 -6.90
C ASP A 112 0.21 4.45 -5.82
N GLY A 113 0.72 3.22 -5.76
CA GLY A 113 1.74 2.80 -4.80
C GLY A 113 1.22 2.54 -3.39
N PHE A 114 -0.06 2.21 -3.25
CA PHE A 114 -0.72 1.79 -2.00
C PHE A 114 -1.23 0.35 -2.13
N PRO A 115 -0.37 -0.66 -2.17
CA PRO A 115 -0.74 -2.02 -2.54
C PRO A 115 -1.83 -2.59 -1.63
N GLY A 116 -3.02 -2.80 -2.21
CA GLY A 116 -4.19 -3.31 -1.50
C GLY A 116 -5.01 -2.26 -0.76
N LEU A 117 -4.78 -0.95 -0.96
CA LEU A 117 -5.66 0.12 -0.48
C LEU A 117 -6.38 0.78 -1.65
N THR A 118 -7.70 0.81 -1.58
CA THR A 118 -8.54 1.57 -2.50
C THR A 118 -9.36 2.58 -1.70
N VAL A 119 -9.45 3.82 -2.18
CA VAL A 119 -10.30 4.85 -1.58
C VAL A 119 -11.11 5.53 -2.67
N ASP A 120 -12.41 5.40 -2.58
CA ASP A 120 -13.39 6.08 -3.44
C ASP A 120 -13.99 7.27 -2.69
N ARG A 121 -14.20 8.38 -3.39
CA ARG A 121 -14.86 9.58 -2.87
C ARG A 121 -16.27 9.70 -3.44
N PHE A 122 -17.23 10.00 -2.58
CA PHE A 122 -18.62 10.30 -2.90
C PHE A 122 -19.04 11.56 -2.15
N GLY A 123 -18.82 12.72 -2.77
CA GLY A 123 -19.02 14.02 -2.13
C GLY A 123 -18.17 14.15 -0.86
N PRO A 124 -18.81 14.33 0.33
CA PRO A 124 -18.10 14.47 1.60
C PRO A 124 -17.73 13.13 2.27
N ILE A 125 -18.04 11.99 1.65
CA ILE A 125 -17.81 10.65 2.21
C ILE A 125 -16.68 9.95 1.44
N LEU A 126 -15.72 9.38 2.17
CA LEU A 126 -14.74 8.45 1.61
C LEU A 126 -15.14 7.01 1.91
N VAL A 127 -15.00 6.13 0.93
CA VAL A 127 -15.19 4.69 1.10
C VAL A 127 -13.84 4.00 0.89
N ALA A 128 -13.28 3.46 1.94
CA ALA A 128 -12.00 2.78 1.93
C ALA A 128 -12.15 1.26 1.94
N GLN A 129 -11.33 0.58 1.14
CA GLN A 129 -11.20 -0.87 1.17
C GLN A 129 -9.72 -1.24 1.35
N VAL A 130 -9.44 -2.00 2.41
CA VAL A 130 -8.07 -2.39 2.78
C VAL A 130 -7.92 -3.90 2.61
N LEU A 131 -7.12 -4.33 1.64
CA LEU A 131 -6.98 -5.72 1.20
C LEU A 131 -5.58 -6.29 1.40
N SER A 132 -4.69 -5.60 2.10
CA SER A 132 -3.37 -6.11 2.47
C SER A 132 -3.02 -5.77 3.91
N LEU A 133 -2.38 -6.70 4.60
CA LEU A 133 -2.05 -6.55 6.02
C LEU A 133 -1.12 -5.36 6.28
N GLY A 134 -0.18 -5.09 5.37
CA GLY A 134 0.73 -3.95 5.51
C GLY A 134 0.02 -2.61 5.49
N MET A 135 -1.05 -2.47 4.66
CA MET A 135 -1.91 -1.27 4.65
C MET A 135 -2.83 -1.25 5.86
N GLU A 136 -3.37 -2.40 6.29
CA GLU A 136 -4.22 -2.50 7.48
C GLU A 136 -3.52 -1.93 8.72
N LEU A 137 -2.26 -2.31 8.94
CA LEU A 137 -1.49 -1.81 10.09
C LEU A 137 -1.20 -0.31 10.05
N ARG A 138 -1.36 0.32 8.89
CA ARG A 138 -1.04 1.75 8.66
C ARG A 138 -2.27 2.59 8.30
N LYS A 139 -3.43 1.99 8.16
CA LYS A 139 -4.62 2.66 7.62
C LYS A 139 -4.98 3.95 8.35
N MET A 140 -4.92 3.96 9.67
CA MET A 140 -5.28 5.16 10.45
C MET A 140 -4.36 6.33 10.15
N GLN A 141 -3.05 6.10 10.08
CA GLN A 141 -2.09 7.12 9.66
C GLN A 141 -2.39 7.62 8.24
N LEU A 142 -2.62 6.69 7.30
CA LEU A 142 -2.90 7.02 5.91
C LEU A 142 -4.21 7.81 5.75
N PHE A 143 -5.24 7.49 6.52
CA PHE A 143 -6.51 8.22 6.52
C PHE A 143 -6.33 9.65 7.05
N VAL A 144 -5.59 9.83 8.14
CA VAL A 144 -5.28 11.17 8.67
C VAL A 144 -4.54 12.01 7.62
N LEU A 145 -3.52 11.47 6.99
CA LEU A 145 -2.75 12.18 5.95
C LEU A 145 -3.60 12.49 4.71
N LEU A 146 -4.49 11.58 4.31
CA LEU A 146 -5.41 11.81 3.19
C LEU A 146 -6.39 12.94 3.49
N LEU A 147 -6.95 12.95 4.70
CA LEU A 147 -7.84 14.03 5.15
C LEU A 147 -7.13 15.37 5.18
N GLN A 148 -5.89 15.40 5.67
CA GLN A 148 -5.08 16.62 5.67
C GLN A 148 -4.85 17.15 4.25
N ALA A 149 -4.49 16.27 3.30
CA ALA A 149 -4.27 16.64 1.91
C ALA A 149 -5.55 17.17 1.23
N LEU A 150 -6.70 16.54 1.49
CA LEU A 150 -8.00 16.98 0.95
C LEU A 150 -8.42 18.33 1.55
N ARG A 151 -8.34 18.49 2.86
CA ARG A 151 -8.69 19.73 3.58
C ARG A 151 -7.78 20.90 3.18
N ALA A 152 -6.50 20.67 3.00
CA ALA A 152 -5.56 21.68 2.51
C ALA A 152 -5.93 22.14 1.10
N GLY A 153 -6.58 21.31 0.30
CA GLY A 153 -7.13 21.64 -1.01
C GLY A 153 -8.54 22.25 -0.99
N GLY A 154 -9.10 22.54 0.20
CA GLY A 154 -10.42 23.14 0.37
C GLY A 154 -11.59 22.14 0.39
N GLU A 155 -11.30 20.84 0.40
CA GLU A 155 -12.35 19.81 0.39
C GLU A 155 -12.93 19.58 1.80
N GLN A 156 -14.25 19.44 1.88
CA GLN A 156 -14.92 19.03 3.10
C GLN A 156 -15.19 17.52 3.07
N ILE A 157 -14.66 16.83 4.07
CA ILE A 157 -14.89 15.39 4.26
C ILE A 157 -15.44 15.18 5.66
N ASP A 158 -16.58 14.50 5.75
CA ASP A 158 -17.33 14.30 6.98
C ASP A 158 -17.10 12.93 7.59
N ALA A 159 -16.82 11.90 6.78
CA ALA A 159 -16.59 10.56 7.28
C ALA A 159 -15.78 9.68 6.31
N ILE A 160 -15.14 8.65 6.87
CA ILE A 160 -14.56 7.53 6.13
C ILE A 160 -15.35 6.28 6.51
N TYR A 161 -15.89 5.60 5.51
CA TYR A 161 -16.52 4.31 5.64
C TYR A 161 -15.57 3.20 5.18
N GLU A 162 -15.24 2.27 6.07
CA GLU A 162 -14.44 1.10 5.71
C GLU A 162 -15.36 -0.02 5.21
N ARG A 163 -15.18 -0.41 3.96
CA ARG A 163 -15.87 -1.53 3.34
C ARG A 163 -14.94 -2.73 3.24
N ASN A 164 -14.76 -3.43 4.34
CA ASN A 164 -13.84 -4.54 4.49
C ASN A 164 -14.56 -5.91 4.59
N ASP A 165 -15.77 -6.03 4.05
CA ASP A 165 -16.64 -7.21 4.05
C ASP A 165 -16.31 -8.27 2.98
N VAL A 166 -15.11 -8.22 2.41
CA VAL A 166 -14.68 -9.09 1.31
C VAL A 166 -13.88 -10.30 1.77
N LYS A 167 -14.22 -11.48 1.23
CA LYS A 167 -13.54 -12.76 1.52
C LYS A 167 -12.04 -12.76 1.24
N LEU A 168 -11.55 -11.83 0.41
CA LEU A 168 -10.13 -11.71 0.09
C LEU A 168 -9.31 -11.38 1.34
N ARG A 169 -9.86 -10.64 2.30
CA ARG A 169 -9.21 -10.29 3.56
C ARG A 169 -8.81 -11.54 4.37
N GLN A 170 -9.64 -12.57 4.37
CA GLN A 170 -9.34 -13.84 5.07
C GLN A 170 -8.09 -14.53 4.49
N LYS A 171 -7.85 -14.40 3.17
CA LYS A 171 -6.64 -14.93 2.51
C LYS A 171 -5.37 -14.16 2.87
N GLU A 172 -5.52 -12.97 3.40
CA GLU A 172 -4.43 -12.12 3.91
C GLU A 172 -4.28 -12.24 5.44
N GLY A 173 -5.08 -13.09 6.09
CA GLY A 173 -5.09 -13.28 7.55
C GLY A 173 -5.78 -12.15 8.30
N MET A 174 -6.71 -11.43 7.66
CA MET A 174 -7.43 -10.29 8.23
C MET A 174 -8.91 -10.60 8.41
N GLU A 175 -9.52 -10.01 9.44
CA GLU A 175 -10.96 -10.09 9.68
C GLU A 175 -11.74 -9.27 8.65
N GLN A 176 -12.98 -9.72 8.38
CA GLN A 176 -13.96 -8.97 7.61
C GLN A 176 -14.75 -8.04 8.51
N GLY A 177 -15.20 -6.90 8.00
CA GLY A 177 -16.04 -5.99 8.74
C GLY A 177 -16.40 -4.74 7.96
N LEU A 178 -17.37 -4.03 8.53
CA LEU A 178 -17.76 -2.68 8.12
C LEU A 178 -17.49 -1.76 9.29
N SER A 179 -16.96 -0.59 9.04
CA SER A 179 -16.68 0.41 10.07
C SER A 179 -16.94 1.82 9.55
N LEU A 180 -17.45 2.69 10.39
CA LEU A 180 -17.62 4.11 10.11
C LEU A 180 -16.71 4.90 11.03
N ILE A 181 -15.83 5.69 10.44
CA ILE A 181 -14.95 6.61 11.15
C ILE A 181 -15.53 8.01 10.97
N HIS A 182 -16.10 8.56 12.02
CA HIS A 182 -16.51 9.96 12.05
C HIS A 182 -15.29 10.87 12.23
N ILE A 183 -15.28 12.02 11.56
CA ILE A 183 -14.15 12.93 11.48
C ILE A 183 -14.51 14.28 12.09
#